data_983e699faaf245a51a2435d97ae663a3
#
_entry.id   983e699faaf245a51a2435d97ae663a3
#
_cell.length_a   1.000
_cell.length_b   1.000
_cell.length_c   1.000
_cell.angle_alpha   90.00
_cell.angle_beta   90.00
_cell.angle_gamma   90.00
#
_symmetry.space_group_name_H-M   'P 1'
#
loop_
_entity.id
_entity.type
_entity.pdbx_description
1 polymer ?
#
loop_
_entity_poly.entity_id
_entity_poly.type
_entity_poly.pdbx_seq_one_letter_code
_entity_poly.pdbx_strand_id
1 'polypeptide(L)'
;METAAIIPAFNEAESLPNVISEIKELFPEHLIVVVNDGSTDETAEIAKKFDCVCLSMPFNLGIGGALRLGFRYCLDRGIDCAYQFDADGQHDPTQISLLLSELERADMVIGSRFSTGHSYKVGSSRKAAMNF
;
A
#
# COMPACT_ATOMS: atom_id res chain seq x y z
N MET A 1 8.36 17.14 4.70
CA MET A 1 8.33 16.11 3.64
C MET A 1 6.93 15.51 3.60
N GLU A 2 6.24 15.72 2.50
CA GLU A 2 4.92 15.13 2.31
C GLU A 2 5.04 13.66 1.91
N THR A 3 4.34 12.81 2.64
CA THR A 3 4.42 11.36 2.45
C THR A 3 3.03 10.78 2.16
N ALA A 4 2.96 9.84 1.23
CA ALA A 4 1.72 9.15 0.87
C ALA A 4 1.84 7.63 0.97
N ALA A 5 0.79 7.01 1.50
CA ALA A 5 0.56 5.57 1.44
C ALA A 5 -0.30 5.24 0.23
N ILE A 6 0.21 4.44 -0.69
CA ILE A 6 -0.56 3.95 -1.84
C ILE A 6 -1.07 2.55 -1.52
N ILE A 7 -2.39 2.41 -1.50
CA ILE A 7 -3.07 1.16 -1.15
C ILE A 7 -3.83 0.65 -2.37
N PRO A 8 -3.23 -0.24 -3.17
CA PRO A 8 -3.97 -0.91 -4.23
C PRO A 8 -4.99 -1.87 -3.61
N ALA A 9 -6.23 -1.79 -4.04
CA ALA A 9 -7.32 -2.56 -3.47
C ALA A 9 -8.25 -3.13 -4.56
N PHE A 10 -8.47 -4.43 -4.50
CA PHE A 10 -9.44 -5.14 -5.33
C PHE A 10 -10.29 -6.04 -4.44
N ASN A 11 -11.57 -5.69 -4.27
CA ASN A 11 -12.50 -6.41 -3.41
C ASN A 11 -11.96 -6.63 -1.98
N GLU A 12 -11.50 -5.54 -1.35
CA GLU A 12 -10.92 -5.51 0.00
C GLU A 12 -11.79 -4.74 0.99
N ALA A 13 -13.11 -4.71 0.78
CA ALA A 13 -14.04 -3.99 1.62
C ALA A 13 -13.99 -4.43 3.09
N GLU A 14 -13.70 -5.70 3.35
CA GLU A 14 -13.63 -6.25 4.71
C GLU A 14 -12.38 -5.78 5.47
N SER A 15 -11.21 -5.81 4.84
CA SER A 15 -9.92 -5.51 5.49
C SER A 15 -9.54 -4.02 5.42
N LEU A 16 -9.98 -3.30 4.42
CA LEU A 16 -9.58 -1.92 4.16
C LEU A 16 -9.82 -0.95 5.33
N PRO A 17 -10.95 -0.98 6.07
CA PRO A 17 -11.17 -0.08 7.20
C PRO A 17 -10.08 -0.19 8.27
N ASN A 18 -9.68 -1.40 8.63
CA ASN A 18 -8.62 -1.61 9.63
C ASN A 18 -7.26 -1.13 9.13
N VAL A 19 -6.93 -1.40 7.88
CA VAL A 19 -5.68 -0.95 7.24
C VAL A 19 -5.58 0.58 7.25
N ILE A 20 -6.62 1.27 6.84
CA ILE A 20 -6.66 2.73 6.86
C ILE A 20 -6.53 3.26 8.28
N SER A 21 -7.26 2.68 9.24
CA SER A 21 -7.24 3.12 10.64
C SER A 21 -5.85 2.95 11.27
N GLU A 22 -5.18 1.85 11.03
CA GLU A 22 -3.82 1.60 11.53
C GLU A 22 -2.81 2.60 10.97
N ILE A 23 -2.87 2.90 9.68
CA ILE A 23 -1.99 3.90 9.07
C ILE A 23 -2.26 5.29 9.65
N LYS A 24 -3.53 5.69 9.77
CA LYS A 24 -3.90 6.99 10.33
C LYS A 24 -3.50 7.15 11.79
N GLU A 25 -3.55 6.08 12.57
CA GLU A 25 -3.15 6.10 13.97
C GLU A 25 -1.64 6.30 14.13
N LEU A 26 -0.84 5.57 13.34
CA LEU A 26 0.63 5.65 13.40
C LEU A 26 1.21 6.85 12.66
N PHE A 27 0.59 7.25 11.57
CA PHE A 27 1.08 8.30 10.68
C PHE A 27 -0.06 9.24 10.27
N PRO A 28 -0.60 10.04 11.20
CA PRO A 28 -1.77 10.89 10.94
C PRO A 28 -1.53 11.95 9.85
N GLU A 29 -0.28 12.29 9.58
CA GLU A 29 0.12 13.25 8.55
C GLU A 29 0.30 12.64 7.15
N HIS A 30 0.30 11.31 7.03
CA HIS A 30 0.44 10.68 5.72
C HIS A 30 -0.86 10.76 4.91
N LEU A 31 -0.75 11.16 3.67
CA LEU A 31 -1.85 11.07 2.71
C LEU A 31 -2.13 9.59 2.40
N ILE A 32 -3.37 9.18 2.44
CA ILE A 32 -3.76 7.83 2.04
C ILE A 32 -4.42 7.88 0.67
N VAL A 33 -3.83 7.17 -0.28
CA VAL A 33 -4.30 7.05 -1.65
C VAL A 33 -4.72 5.61 -1.91
N VAL A 34 -6.01 5.35 -1.86
CA VAL A 34 -6.57 4.03 -2.21
C VAL A 34 -6.76 4.00 -3.72
N VAL A 35 -6.16 3.02 -4.37
CA VAL A 35 -6.40 2.76 -5.79
C VAL A 35 -7.34 1.57 -5.91
N ASN A 36 -8.60 1.87 -6.19
CA ASN A 36 -9.64 0.87 -6.41
C ASN A 36 -9.50 0.27 -7.81
N ASP A 37 -8.97 -0.93 -7.86
CA ASP A 37 -8.64 -1.64 -9.12
C ASP A 37 -9.85 -2.40 -9.69
N GLY A 38 -10.94 -1.68 -9.94
CA GLY A 38 -12.15 -2.24 -10.54
C GLY A 38 -12.94 -3.16 -9.60
N SER A 39 -12.97 -2.87 -8.29
CA SER A 39 -13.73 -3.66 -7.31
C SER A 39 -15.22 -3.71 -7.63
N THR A 40 -15.84 -4.84 -7.33
CA THR A 40 -17.30 -5.07 -7.45
C THR A 40 -18.03 -4.93 -6.11
N ASP A 41 -17.28 -4.86 -5.01
CA ASP A 41 -17.79 -4.65 -3.65
C ASP A 41 -17.80 -3.17 -3.23
N GLU A 42 -17.94 -2.89 -1.95
CA GLU A 42 -17.99 -1.53 -1.37
C GLU A 42 -16.60 -0.90 -1.11
N THR A 43 -15.54 -1.41 -1.72
CA THR A 43 -14.16 -0.91 -1.50
C THR A 43 -14.06 0.60 -1.73
N ALA A 44 -14.59 1.12 -2.82
CA ALA A 44 -14.51 2.54 -3.15
C ALA A 44 -15.28 3.41 -2.15
N GLU A 45 -16.47 2.99 -1.75
CA GLU A 45 -17.32 3.69 -0.78
C GLU A 45 -16.64 3.77 0.59
N ILE A 46 -15.97 2.70 1.01
CA ILE A 46 -15.21 2.66 2.26
C ILE A 46 -14.06 3.64 2.23
N ALA A 47 -13.27 3.67 1.16
CA ALA A 47 -12.18 4.63 1.03
C ALA A 47 -12.67 6.08 1.16
N LYS A 48 -13.78 6.41 0.53
CA LYS A 48 -14.38 7.75 0.61
C LYS A 48 -14.88 8.10 2.01
N LYS A 49 -15.46 7.15 2.74
CA LYS A 49 -15.91 7.35 4.12
C LYS A 49 -14.76 7.67 5.08
N PHE A 50 -13.58 7.13 4.86
CA PHE A 50 -12.41 7.35 5.71
C PHE A 50 -11.58 8.58 5.32
N ASP A 51 -12.12 9.45 4.48
CA ASP A 51 -11.42 10.66 4.03
C ASP A 51 -10.07 10.35 3.39
N CYS A 52 -10.06 9.37 2.52
CA CYS A 52 -8.91 9.01 1.69
C CYS A 52 -9.11 9.47 0.26
N VAL A 53 -8.01 9.73 -0.42
CA VAL A 53 -8.06 9.86 -1.89
C VAL A 53 -8.43 8.49 -2.46
N CYS A 54 -9.45 8.43 -3.28
CA CYS A 54 -9.87 7.20 -3.95
C CYS A 54 -9.76 7.38 -5.46
N LEU A 55 -8.84 6.63 -6.07
CA LEU A 55 -8.65 6.57 -7.51
C LEU A 55 -9.30 5.28 -8.01
N SER A 56 -10.41 5.38 -8.72
CA SER A 56 -11.13 4.22 -9.24
C SER A 56 -10.80 3.95 -10.69
N MET A 57 -10.39 2.73 -10.98
CA MET A 57 -10.16 2.23 -12.33
C MET A 57 -11.46 1.61 -12.87
N PRO A 58 -11.74 1.73 -14.17
CA PRO A 58 -12.99 1.24 -14.76
C PRO A 58 -13.09 -0.30 -14.76
N PHE A 59 -11.96 -0.99 -14.71
CA PHE A 59 -11.86 -2.44 -14.64
C PHE A 59 -10.55 -2.86 -13.99
N ASN A 60 -10.44 -4.12 -13.59
CA ASN A 60 -9.24 -4.65 -12.96
C ASN A 60 -8.07 -4.72 -13.95
N LEU A 61 -6.99 -4.01 -13.65
CA LEU A 61 -5.73 -4.04 -14.39
C LEU A 61 -4.62 -4.81 -13.66
N GLY A 62 -4.86 -5.19 -12.41
CA GLY A 62 -3.87 -5.82 -11.56
C GLY A 62 -3.02 -4.82 -10.76
N ILE A 63 -2.24 -5.35 -9.82
CA ILE A 63 -1.47 -4.54 -8.86
C ILE A 63 -0.49 -3.58 -9.52
N GLY A 64 0.16 -4.01 -10.60
CA GLY A 64 1.12 -3.16 -11.33
C GLY A 64 0.46 -1.92 -11.93
N GLY A 65 -0.72 -2.07 -12.52
CA GLY A 65 -1.50 -0.95 -13.06
C GLY A 65 -2.00 -0.02 -11.96
N ALA A 66 -2.48 -0.57 -10.86
CA ALA A 66 -2.94 0.19 -9.70
C ALA A 66 -1.79 1.00 -9.07
N LEU A 67 -0.64 0.38 -8.84
CA LEU A 67 0.53 1.07 -8.29
C LEU A 67 1.02 2.18 -9.21
N ARG A 68 1.06 1.93 -10.51
CA ARG A 68 1.47 2.95 -11.49
C ARG A 68 0.58 4.18 -11.43
N LEU A 69 -0.73 3.99 -11.31
CA LEU A 69 -1.68 5.09 -11.14
C LEU A 69 -1.45 5.85 -9.83
N GLY A 70 -1.27 5.13 -8.73
CA GLY A 70 -1.02 5.72 -7.41
C GLY A 70 0.27 6.55 -7.38
N PHE A 71 1.38 6.01 -7.88
CA PHE A 71 2.66 6.74 -7.97
C PHE A 71 2.56 7.95 -8.92
N ARG A 72 1.86 7.81 -10.04
CA ARG A 72 1.64 8.94 -10.95
C ARG A 72 0.86 10.06 -10.29
N TYR A 73 -0.19 9.72 -9.55
CA TYR A 73 -0.96 10.69 -8.78
C TYR A 73 -0.07 11.45 -7.77
N CYS A 74 0.76 10.73 -7.03
CA CYS A 74 1.68 11.34 -6.06
C CYS A 74 2.68 12.27 -6.74
N LEU A 75 3.25 11.86 -7.87
CA LEU A 75 4.18 12.67 -8.65
C LEU A 75 3.52 13.97 -9.15
N ASP A 76 2.32 13.88 -9.72
CA ASP A 76 1.59 15.04 -10.24
C ASP A 76 1.17 16.01 -9.12
N ARG A 77 1.08 15.55 -7.88
CA ARG A 77 0.79 16.35 -6.68
C ARG A 77 2.02 16.89 -5.97
N GLY A 78 3.22 16.54 -6.43
CA GLY A 78 4.46 16.95 -5.79
C GLY A 78 4.72 16.31 -4.43
N ILE A 79 4.18 15.11 -4.19
CA ILE A 79 4.43 14.35 -2.97
C ILE A 79 5.90 13.91 -2.96
N ASP A 80 6.60 14.19 -1.88
CA ASP A 80 8.05 13.93 -1.77
C ASP A 80 8.39 12.46 -1.64
N CYS A 81 7.55 11.71 -0.93
CA CYS A 81 7.75 10.29 -0.66
C CYS A 81 6.45 9.52 -0.79
N ALA A 82 6.50 8.35 -1.41
CA ALA A 82 5.35 7.47 -1.48
C ALA A 82 5.76 6.03 -1.25
N TYR A 83 4.93 5.28 -0.54
CA TYR A 83 5.15 3.85 -0.30
C TYR A 83 3.91 3.05 -0.59
N GLN A 84 4.12 1.80 -0.97
CA GLN A 84 3.05 0.82 -1.13
C GLN A 84 2.68 0.19 0.20
N PHE A 85 1.39 0.02 0.44
CA PHE A 85 0.85 -0.75 1.55
C PHE A 85 -0.33 -1.61 1.07
N ASP A 86 -0.33 -2.90 1.40
CA ASP A 86 -1.36 -3.81 0.91
C ASP A 86 -2.67 -3.68 1.71
N ALA A 87 -3.79 -3.80 1.02
CA ALA A 87 -5.12 -3.67 1.60
C ALA A 87 -5.62 -4.92 2.35
N ASP A 88 -4.89 -6.03 2.27
CA ASP A 88 -5.30 -7.34 2.81
C ASP A 88 -4.99 -7.52 4.31
N GLY A 89 -4.37 -6.54 4.96
CA GLY A 89 -4.00 -6.59 6.37
C GLY A 89 -2.78 -7.47 6.68
N GLN A 90 -2.03 -7.93 5.67
CA GLN A 90 -0.84 -8.77 5.86
C GLN A 90 0.46 -7.98 6.06
N HIS A 91 0.45 -6.67 5.80
CA HIS A 91 1.58 -5.80 6.09
C HIS A 91 1.54 -5.30 7.54
N ASP A 92 2.72 -5.20 8.14
CA ASP A 92 2.89 -4.61 9.47
C ASP A 92 3.18 -3.10 9.31
N PRO A 93 2.28 -2.21 9.71
CA PRO A 93 2.48 -0.77 9.55
C PRO A 93 3.64 -0.22 10.39
N THR A 94 4.09 -0.92 11.43
CA THR A 94 5.25 -0.51 12.21
C THR A 94 6.56 -0.57 11.41
N GLN A 95 6.60 -1.33 10.33
CA GLN A 95 7.77 -1.42 9.44
C GLN A 95 7.94 -0.19 8.53
N ILE A 96 6.90 0.61 8.37
CA ILE A 96 6.93 1.81 7.50
C ILE A 96 8.02 2.77 7.96
N SER A 97 8.13 3.04 9.26
CA SER A 97 9.15 3.95 9.81
C SER A 97 10.58 3.50 9.45
N LEU A 98 10.83 2.20 9.51
CA LEU A 98 12.14 1.63 9.15
C LEU A 98 12.43 1.84 7.66
N LEU A 99 11.47 1.54 6.80
CA LEU A 99 11.62 1.73 5.36
C LEU A 99 11.83 3.21 4.99
N LEU A 100 11.08 4.12 5.60
CA LEU A 100 11.22 5.55 5.37
C LEU A 100 12.58 6.08 5.83
N SER A 101 13.12 5.58 6.93
CA SER A 101 14.46 6.00 7.40
C SER A 101 15.58 5.62 6.44
N GLU A 102 15.43 4.52 5.71
CA GLU A 102 16.43 4.09 4.72
C GLU A 102 16.42 4.96 3.44
N LEU A 103 15.35 5.70 3.18
CA LEU A 103 15.27 6.64 2.06
C LEU A 103 16.23 7.84 2.20
N GLU A 104 16.82 8.07 3.37
CA GLU A 104 17.89 9.06 3.53
C GLU A 104 19.15 8.69 2.73
N ARG A 105 19.30 7.41 2.39
CA ARG A 105 20.49 6.84 1.73
C ARG A 105 20.20 6.26 0.35
N ALA A 106 18.93 6.20 -0.06
CA ALA A 106 18.52 5.56 -1.30
C ALA A 106 17.28 6.25 -1.88
N ASP A 107 17.18 6.25 -3.19
CA ASP A 107 15.99 6.78 -3.89
C ASP A 107 14.81 5.80 -3.86
N MET A 108 15.07 4.51 -3.61
CA MET A 108 14.07 3.46 -3.50
C MET A 108 14.49 2.44 -2.45
N VAL A 109 13.54 2.05 -1.60
CA VAL A 109 13.75 1.02 -0.58
C VAL A 109 12.69 -0.08 -0.75
N ILE A 110 13.14 -1.32 -0.74
CA ILE A 110 12.24 -2.48 -0.86
C ILE A 110 12.43 -3.36 0.38
N GLY A 111 11.32 -3.57 1.11
CA GLY A 111 11.29 -4.50 2.23
C GLY A 111 11.35 -5.95 1.76
N SER A 112 12.31 -6.72 2.26
CA SER A 112 12.44 -8.14 1.95
C SER A 112 11.77 -9.00 3.01
N ARG A 113 10.88 -9.91 2.60
CA ARG A 113 10.24 -10.89 3.50
C ARG A 113 11.22 -11.93 4.06
N PHE A 114 12.39 -12.03 3.48
CA PHE A 114 13.42 -13.01 3.82
C PHE A 114 14.66 -12.41 4.49
N SER A 115 14.68 -11.09 4.69
CA SER A 115 15.73 -10.46 5.48
C SER A 115 15.49 -10.75 6.97
N THR A 116 16.58 -10.80 7.74
CA THR A 116 16.64 -11.25 9.13
C THR A 116 15.49 -10.79 10.02
N GLY A 117 14.85 -11.74 10.70
CA GLY A 117 14.01 -11.47 11.87
C GLY A 117 12.50 -11.54 11.66
N HIS A 118 12.01 -11.78 10.45
CA HIS A 118 10.56 -11.92 10.20
C HIS A 118 10.17 -13.33 9.77
N SER A 119 9.36 -13.99 10.59
CA SER A 119 8.77 -15.29 10.30
C SER A 119 7.47 -15.13 9.49
N TYR A 120 7.59 -14.86 8.20
CA TYR A 120 6.46 -15.03 7.30
C TYR A 120 6.41 -16.49 6.85
N LYS A 121 5.36 -17.23 7.28
CA LYS A 121 5.18 -18.62 6.86
C LYS A 121 4.62 -18.66 5.44
N VAL A 122 5.49 -18.98 4.51
CA VAL A 122 5.13 -19.23 3.10
C VAL A 122 5.16 -20.71 2.86
N GLY A 123 4.15 -21.28 2.21
CA GLY A 123 4.19 -22.67 1.74
C GLY A 123 5.40 -22.92 0.84
N SER A 124 5.98 -24.11 0.90
CA SER A 124 7.24 -24.45 0.20
C SER A 124 7.20 -24.20 -1.31
N SER A 125 6.08 -24.47 -1.96
CA SER A 125 5.90 -24.21 -3.39
C SER A 125 5.91 -22.72 -3.74
N ARG A 126 5.29 -21.88 -2.90
CA ARG A 126 5.27 -20.44 -3.08
C ARG A 126 6.64 -19.83 -2.81
N LYS A 127 7.37 -20.35 -1.83
CA LYS A 127 8.74 -19.91 -1.54
C LYS A 127 9.69 -20.19 -2.71
N ALA A 128 9.56 -21.34 -3.37
CA ALA A 128 10.34 -21.67 -4.56
C ALA A 128 10.05 -20.70 -5.71
N ALA A 129 8.79 -20.32 -5.91
CA ALA A 129 8.39 -19.35 -6.93
C ALA A 129 8.88 -17.91 -6.65
N MET A 130 9.06 -17.54 -5.37
CA MET A 130 9.51 -16.21 -4.96
C MET A 130 11.04 -16.03 -4.95
N ASN A 131 11.79 -17.10 -5.07
CA ASN A 131 13.26 -17.07 -5.12
C ASN A 131 13.83 -16.91 -6.55
N PHE A 132 12.95 -16.69 -7.50
CA PHE A 132 13.35 -16.34 -8.86
C PHE A 132 13.46 -14.80 -9.01
#